data_6c6c51e68bdbb624608c3ea4b6ac034c
#
_entry.id   6c6c51e68bdbb624608c3ea4b6ac034c
#
_cell.length_a   1.000
_cell.length_b   1.000
_cell.length_c   1.000
_cell.angle_alpha   90.00
_cell.angle_beta   90.00
_cell.angle_gamma   90.00
#
_symmetry.space_group_name_H-M   'P 1'
#
loop_
_entity.id
_entity.type
_entity.pdbx_description
1 polymer ?
#
loop_
_entity_poly.entity_id
_entity_poly.type
_entity_poly.pdbx_seq_one_letter_code
_entity_poly.pdbx_strand_id
1 'polypeptide(L)'
;MKVLPHVMRNINEFNIPAGNSSGYEILYFGVNLILMFDYRLAFDIEVKNSDYEIQVLILSRKDIPKWKENHESSEINLYYNKSGLKINDVFKPTISHAYAFVLNNRKSSISHEIKTVEVTLIHTWQQEVKESQLKDLIK
;
A
#
# COMPACT_ATOMS: atom_id res chain seq x y z
N MET A 1 31.01 -0.93 -8.75
CA MET A 1 29.63 -0.45 -8.71
C MET A 1 29.23 -0.15 -7.28
N LYS A 2 28.58 0.97 -7.06
CA LYS A 2 28.09 1.33 -5.72
C LYS A 2 26.63 1.01 -5.59
N VAL A 3 26.21 0.64 -4.38
CA VAL A 3 24.83 0.44 -4.00
C VAL A 3 24.42 1.57 -3.07
N LEU A 4 23.35 2.29 -3.42
CA LEU A 4 22.85 3.42 -2.64
C LEU A 4 21.45 3.14 -2.11
N PRO A 5 21.16 3.62 -0.88
CA PRO A 5 19.80 3.56 -0.36
C PRO A 5 18.89 4.56 -1.07
N HIS A 6 17.66 4.14 -1.33
CA HIS A 6 16.59 4.97 -1.89
C HIS A 6 15.42 4.98 -0.94
N VAL A 7 14.80 6.14 -0.81
CA VAL A 7 13.62 6.34 0.03
C VAL A 7 12.59 7.12 -0.77
N MET A 8 11.35 6.62 -0.79
CA MET A 8 10.21 7.34 -1.35
C MET A 8 9.11 7.38 -0.31
N ARG A 9 8.66 8.59 0.03
CA ARG A 9 7.69 8.81 1.10
C ARG A 9 6.44 9.49 0.55
N ASN A 10 5.27 8.91 0.85
CA ASN A 10 3.96 9.46 0.51
C ASN A 10 3.13 9.60 1.76
N ILE A 11 2.58 10.80 1.99
CA ILE A 11 1.65 11.08 3.08
C ILE A 11 0.36 11.59 2.47
N ASN A 12 -0.75 10.92 2.77
CA ASN A 12 -2.06 11.26 2.25
C ASN A 12 -3.12 11.15 3.34
N GLU A 13 -4.21 11.88 3.15
CA GLU A 13 -5.42 11.71 3.95
C GLU A 13 -6.59 11.47 2.99
N PHE A 14 -7.34 10.41 3.26
CA PHE A 14 -8.47 10.01 2.43
C PHE A 14 -9.76 10.03 3.22
N ASN A 15 -10.84 10.47 2.58
CA ASN A 15 -12.20 10.33 3.09
C ASN A 15 -12.86 9.19 2.32
N ILE A 16 -13.05 8.05 2.98
CA ILE A 16 -13.51 6.82 2.35
C ILE A 16 -14.94 6.52 2.80
N PRO A 17 -15.93 6.62 1.90
CA PRO A 17 -17.32 6.33 2.25
C PRO A 17 -17.50 4.83 2.52
N ALA A 18 -18.55 4.50 3.27
CA ALA A 18 -19.01 3.12 3.40
C ALA A 18 -19.80 2.72 2.16
N GLY A 19 -19.82 1.44 1.84
CA GLY A 19 -20.66 0.90 0.77
C GLY A 19 -19.89 0.15 -0.31
N ASN A 20 -20.61 -0.66 -1.07
CA ASN A 20 -20.01 -1.63 -2.00
C ASN A 20 -19.42 -1.03 -3.27
N SER A 21 -19.92 0.13 -3.72
CA SER A 21 -19.49 0.69 -5.01
C SER A 21 -18.27 1.60 -4.93
N SER A 22 -18.04 2.29 -3.81
CA SER A 22 -16.99 3.29 -3.68
C SER A 22 -16.30 3.29 -2.31
N GLY A 23 -16.54 2.27 -1.48
CA GLY A 23 -16.03 2.19 -0.11
C GLY A 23 -14.56 1.76 -0.02
N TYR A 24 -13.69 2.25 -0.90
CA TYR A 24 -12.29 1.89 -0.89
C TYR A 24 -11.41 2.98 -1.51
N GLU A 25 -10.13 2.92 -1.19
CA GLU A 25 -9.08 3.71 -1.83
C GLU A 25 -7.94 2.79 -2.20
N ILE A 26 -7.35 2.97 -3.39
CA ILE A 26 -6.31 2.09 -3.91
C ILE A 26 -5.08 2.92 -4.28
N LEU A 27 -3.92 2.50 -3.75
CA LEU A 27 -2.61 3.06 -4.09
C LEU A 27 -1.78 1.97 -4.77
N TYR A 28 -1.25 2.26 -5.96
CA TYR A 28 -0.47 1.29 -6.74
C TYR A 28 1.02 1.49 -6.53
N PHE A 29 1.77 0.40 -6.48
CA PHE A 29 3.23 0.45 -6.46
C PHE A 29 3.83 -0.77 -7.17
N GLY A 30 4.96 -0.56 -7.82
CA GLY A 30 5.68 -1.61 -8.52
C GLY A 30 6.99 -1.93 -7.82
N VAL A 31 7.34 -3.22 -7.78
CA VAL A 31 8.60 -3.69 -7.21
C VAL A 31 9.32 -4.58 -8.21
N ASN A 32 10.58 -4.23 -8.48
CA ASN A 32 11.50 -5.06 -9.26
C ASN A 32 12.67 -5.46 -8.36
N LEU A 33 12.65 -6.68 -7.82
CA LEU A 33 13.63 -7.15 -6.85
C LEU A 33 15.02 -7.38 -7.44
N ILE A 34 15.13 -7.39 -8.78
CA ILE A 34 16.44 -7.47 -9.46
C ILE A 34 17.15 -6.12 -9.36
N LEU A 35 16.41 -5.02 -9.48
CA LEU A 35 16.92 -3.65 -9.46
C LEU A 35 16.83 -3.00 -8.08
N MET A 36 15.84 -3.39 -7.29
CA MET A 36 15.50 -2.79 -6.01
C MET A 36 15.78 -3.79 -4.88
N PHE A 37 17.04 -3.87 -4.46
CA PHE A 37 17.45 -4.82 -3.43
C PHE A 37 16.86 -4.45 -2.08
N ASP A 38 16.51 -5.46 -1.30
CA ASP A 38 16.01 -5.30 0.07
C ASP A 38 14.84 -4.29 0.16
N TYR A 39 13.91 -4.37 -0.80
CA TYR A 39 12.74 -3.50 -0.83
C TYR A 39 11.83 -3.76 0.37
N ARG A 40 11.38 -2.67 0.99
CA ARG A 40 10.40 -2.70 2.08
C ARG A 40 9.41 -1.55 1.93
N LEU A 41 8.15 -1.85 2.20
CA LEU A 41 7.11 -0.84 2.36
C LEU A 41 6.73 -0.78 3.83
N ALA A 42 7.17 0.28 4.51
CA ALA A 42 6.69 0.59 5.85
C ALA A 42 5.45 1.47 5.73
N PHE A 43 4.42 1.19 6.50
CA PHE A 43 3.20 1.97 6.45
C PHE A 43 2.61 2.22 7.84
N ASP A 44 2.00 3.38 7.97
CA ASP A 44 1.30 3.82 9.16
C ASP A 44 -0.08 4.31 8.73
N ILE A 45 -1.11 3.67 9.25
CA ILE A 45 -2.50 3.93 8.92
C ILE A 45 -3.23 4.30 10.20
N GLU A 46 -3.98 5.40 10.17
CA GLU A 46 -4.76 5.83 11.32
C GLU A 46 -6.15 6.32 10.89
N VAL A 47 -7.19 5.75 11.48
CA VAL A 47 -8.56 6.23 11.34
C VAL A 47 -8.77 7.37 12.32
N LYS A 48 -9.10 8.58 11.81
CA LYS A 48 -9.12 9.81 12.62
C LYS A 48 -10.47 10.12 13.24
N ASN A 49 -11.57 9.75 12.63
CA ASN A 49 -12.91 10.24 12.99
C ASN A 49 -13.91 9.13 13.32
N SER A 50 -13.46 7.92 13.54
CA SER A 50 -14.35 6.77 13.78
C SER A 50 -13.74 5.82 14.80
N ASP A 51 -14.60 5.12 15.53
CA ASP A 51 -14.21 4.02 16.43
C ASP A 51 -14.26 2.66 15.72
N TYR A 52 -14.57 2.65 14.42
CA TYR A 52 -14.66 1.42 13.62
C TYR A 52 -13.42 1.23 12.77
N GLU A 53 -12.98 -0.02 12.68
CA GLU A 53 -11.76 -0.39 11.99
C GLU A 53 -11.84 -0.22 10.48
N ILE A 54 -10.70 0.05 9.85
CA ILE A 54 -10.51 -0.06 8.42
C ILE A 54 -9.73 -1.32 8.10
N GLN A 55 -10.00 -1.95 6.95
CA GLN A 55 -9.24 -3.10 6.47
C GLN A 55 -8.16 -2.63 5.50
N VAL A 56 -6.93 -3.11 5.70
CA VAL A 56 -5.80 -2.87 4.81
C VAL A 56 -5.43 -4.16 4.10
N LEU A 57 -5.37 -4.11 2.78
CA LEU A 57 -5.04 -5.24 1.93
C LEU A 57 -3.87 -4.90 1.01
N ILE A 58 -3.02 -5.87 0.73
CA ILE A 58 -2.05 -5.80 -0.37
C ILE A 58 -2.28 -7.01 -1.27
N LEU A 59 -2.52 -6.75 -2.53
CA LEU A 59 -2.78 -7.77 -3.53
C LEU A 59 -2.14 -7.38 -4.86
N SER A 60 -2.18 -8.29 -5.82
CA SER A 60 -1.71 -8.01 -7.18
C SER A 60 -2.62 -7.00 -7.86
N ARG A 61 -2.02 -6.03 -8.56
CA ARG A 61 -2.76 -5.06 -9.38
C ARG A 61 -3.70 -5.74 -10.38
N LYS A 62 -3.28 -6.87 -10.96
CA LYS A 62 -4.10 -7.62 -11.92
C LYS A 62 -5.40 -8.18 -11.31
N ASP A 63 -5.44 -8.37 -10.00
CA ASP A 63 -6.61 -8.91 -9.29
C ASP A 63 -7.60 -7.82 -8.83
N ILE A 64 -7.27 -6.55 -9.02
CA ILE A 64 -8.13 -5.45 -8.59
C ILE A 64 -9.52 -5.48 -9.25
N PRO A 65 -9.68 -5.72 -10.57
CA PRO A 65 -11.01 -5.81 -11.16
C PRO A 65 -11.87 -6.90 -10.51
N LYS A 66 -11.28 -8.05 -10.23
CA LYS A 66 -11.97 -9.17 -9.57
C LYS A 66 -12.33 -8.83 -8.13
N TRP A 67 -11.42 -8.19 -7.41
CA TRP A 67 -11.67 -7.74 -6.03
C TRP A 67 -12.79 -6.70 -5.97
N LYS A 68 -12.87 -5.80 -6.94
CA LYS A 68 -13.96 -4.82 -7.02
C LYS A 68 -15.33 -5.48 -7.22
N GLU A 69 -15.39 -6.55 -8.01
CA GLU A 69 -16.63 -7.32 -8.23
C GLU A 69 -17.03 -8.13 -6.99
N ASN A 70 -16.06 -8.79 -6.36
CA ASN A 70 -16.29 -9.64 -5.21
C ASN A 70 -15.08 -9.60 -4.26
N HIS A 71 -15.13 -8.69 -3.29
CA HIS A 71 -14.04 -8.49 -2.33
C HIS A 71 -13.87 -9.66 -1.33
N GLU A 72 -14.75 -10.66 -1.35
CA GLU A 72 -14.66 -11.85 -0.52
C GLU A 72 -14.26 -13.10 -1.33
N SER A 73 -13.88 -12.93 -2.59
CA SER A 73 -13.47 -14.05 -3.44
C SER A 73 -12.24 -14.77 -2.88
N SER A 74 -12.34 -16.08 -2.74
CA SER A 74 -11.23 -16.94 -2.31
C SER A 74 -10.16 -17.13 -3.40
N GLU A 75 -10.45 -16.73 -4.65
CA GLU A 75 -9.52 -16.84 -5.78
C GLU A 75 -8.47 -15.72 -5.81
N ILE A 76 -8.65 -14.70 -4.98
CA ILE A 76 -7.70 -13.59 -4.88
C ILE A 76 -6.64 -13.92 -3.83
N ASN A 77 -5.38 -13.83 -4.24
CA ASN A 77 -4.25 -14.01 -3.33
C ASN A 77 -3.97 -12.68 -2.61
N LEU A 78 -4.12 -12.68 -1.29
CA LEU A 78 -3.80 -11.51 -0.45
C LEU A 78 -2.42 -11.70 0.14
N TYR A 79 -1.51 -10.78 -0.19
CA TYR A 79 -0.17 -10.75 0.39
C TYR A 79 -0.16 -10.15 1.79
N TYR A 80 -1.16 -9.35 2.11
CA TYR A 80 -1.35 -8.72 3.41
C TYR A 80 -2.84 -8.47 3.66
N ASN A 81 -3.29 -8.71 4.89
CA ASN A 81 -4.67 -8.46 5.28
C ASN A 81 -4.72 -8.20 6.79
N LYS A 82 -5.06 -6.99 7.18
CA LYS A 82 -5.20 -6.62 8.58
C LYS A 82 -6.24 -5.52 8.73
N SER A 83 -7.01 -5.57 9.82
CA SER A 83 -7.99 -4.55 10.16
C SER A 83 -7.61 -3.90 11.49
N GLY A 84 -7.87 -2.60 11.63
CA GLY A 84 -7.58 -1.87 12.85
C GLY A 84 -7.95 -0.40 12.74
N LEU A 85 -7.90 0.30 13.87
CA LEU A 85 -7.99 1.75 13.95
C LEU A 85 -6.65 2.41 13.70
N LYS A 86 -5.59 1.71 14.03
CA LYS A 86 -4.23 2.15 13.86
C LYS A 86 -3.38 0.93 13.49
N ILE A 87 -2.77 0.98 12.32
CA ILE A 87 -1.95 -0.12 11.78
C ILE A 87 -0.59 0.44 11.43
N ASN A 88 0.44 -0.09 12.06
CA ASN A 88 1.84 0.23 11.78
C ASN A 88 2.54 -1.09 11.46
N ASP A 89 3.01 -1.25 10.24
CA ASP A 89 3.58 -2.52 9.79
C ASP A 89 4.57 -2.33 8.63
N VAL A 90 5.22 -3.42 8.26
CA VAL A 90 6.17 -3.46 7.15
C VAL A 90 5.80 -4.63 6.24
N PHE A 91 5.66 -4.36 4.95
CA PHE A 91 5.49 -5.37 3.92
C PHE A 91 6.81 -5.58 3.18
N LYS A 92 7.31 -6.80 3.19
CA LYS A 92 8.51 -7.20 2.45
C LYS A 92 8.11 -8.18 1.35
N PRO A 93 8.01 -7.72 0.08
CA PRO A 93 7.62 -8.60 -1.01
C PRO A 93 8.70 -9.65 -1.30
N THR A 94 8.25 -10.83 -1.69
CA THR A 94 9.12 -11.96 -2.07
C THR A 94 9.22 -12.14 -3.58
N ILE A 95 8.37 -11.47 -4.34
CA ILE A 95 8.37 -11.53 -5.81
C ILE A 95 8.31 -10.13 -6.40
N SER A 96 8.95 -9.95 -7.55
CA SER A 96 8.81 -8.75 -8.37
C SER A 96 7.41 -8.70 -8.95
N HIS A 97 6.69 -7.61 -8.75
CA HIS A 97 5.29 -7.53 -9.17
C HIS A 97 4.76 -6.09 -9.13
N ALA A 98 3.63 -5.88 -9.79
CA ALA A 98 2.82 -4.68 -9.62
C ALA A 98 1.77 -4.95 -8.53
N TYR A 99 1.85 -4.21 -7.44
CA TYR A 99 1.00 -4.37 -6.27
C TYR A 99 -0.02 -3.26 -6.13
N ALA A 100 -1.09 -3.56 -5.41
CA ALA A 100 -2.08 -2.59 -4.98
C ALA A 100 -2.19 -2.61 -3.46
N PHE A 101 -2.11 -1.43 -2.85
CA PHE A 101 -2.35 -1.19 -1.43
C PHE A 101 -3.77 -0.64 -1.29
N VAL A 102 -4.63 -1.35 -0.59
CA VAL A 102 -6.06 -1.06 -0.54
C VAL A 102 -6.51 -0.74 0.87
N LEU A 103 -7.20 0.38 1.01
CA LEU A 103 -7.94 0.75 2.21
C LEU A 103 -9.41 0.44 1.95
N ASN A 104 -9.96 -0.54 2.65
CA ASN A 104 -11.31 -1.06 2.41
C ASN A 104 -12.27 -0.68 3.54
N ASN A 105 -13.29 0.11 3.19
CA ASN A 105 -14.38 0.49 4.10
C ASN A 105 -15.72 -0.12 3.69
N ARG A 106 -15.74 -1.07 2.75
CA ARG A 106 -16.95 -1.73 2.27
C ARG A 106 -17.64 -2.56 3.35
N LYS A 107 -16.85 -3.06 4.32
CA LYS A 107 -17.34 -3.91 5.41
C LYS A 107 -17.85 -3.12 6.60
N SER A 108 -17.93 -1.78 6.51
CA SER A 108 -18.45 -0.98 7.60
C SER A 108 -19.89 -1.39 7.92
N SER A 109 -20.16 -1.66 9.19
CA SER A 109 -21.52 -1.96 9.68
C SER A 109 -22.42 -0.72 9.70
N ILE A 110 -21.83 0.47 9.52
CA ILE A 110 -22.55 1.75 9.51
C ILE A 110 -22.61 2.24 8.06
N SER A 111 -23.79 2.19 7.46
CA SER A 111 -24.02 2.38 6.03
C SER A 111 -23.70 3.76 5.47
N HIS A 112 -23.58 4.80 6.31
CA HIS A 112 -23.32 6.16 5.88
C HIS A 112 -22.05 6.76 6.51
N GLU A 113 -21.22 5.92 7.08
CA GLU A 113 -19.99 6.38 7.70
C GLU A 113 -18.91 6.69 6.66
N ILE A 114 -18.36 7.90 6.74
CA ILE A 114 -17.17 8.28 6.00
C ILE A 114 -15.99 8.22 6.97
N LYS A 115 -15.00 7.37 6.69
CA LYS A 115 -13.79 7.29 7.49
C LYS A 115 -12.73 8.22 6.91
N THR A 116 -12.20 9.10 7.75
CA THR A 116 -11.01 9.88 7.43
C THR A 116 -9.80 9.09 7.86
N VAL A 117 -8.98 8.69 6.89
CA VAL A 117 -7.83 7.81 7.10
C VAL A 117 -6.55 8.53 6.70
N GLU A 118 -5.64 8.67 7.65
CA GLU A 118 -4.30 9.20 7.39
C GLU A 118 -3.37 8.04 7.06
N VAL A 119 -2.65 8.16 5.94
CA VAL A 119 -1.79 7.12 5.40
C VAL A 119 -0.39 7.66 5.19
N THR A 120 0.59 7.00 5.78
CA THR A 120 2.01 7.24 5.48
C THR A 120 2.60 5.97 4.89
N LEU A 121 3.13 6.06 3.66
CA LEU A 121 3.82 4.98 2.99
C LEU A 121 5.29 5.37 2.81
N ILE A 122 6.19 4.52 3.26
CA ILE A 122 7.64 4.73 3.12
C ILE A 122 8.22 3.50 2.39
N HIS A 123 8.62 3.71 1.14
CA HIS A 123 9.31 2.70 0.33
C HIS A 123 10.81 2.87 0.52
N THR A 124 11.51 1.81 0.86
CA THR A 124 12.97 1.82 0.97
C THR A 124 13.56 0.64 0.19
N TRP A 125 14.67 0.87 -0.48
CA TRP A 125 15.40 -0.17 -1.18
C TRP A 125 16.84 0.24 -1.41
N GLN A 126 17.67 -0.71 -1.82
CA GLN A 126 19.04 -0.48 -2.24
C GLN A 126 19.11 -0.68 -3.76
N GLN A 127 19.83 0.17 -4.44
CA GLN A 127 19.95 0.11 -5.90
C GLN A 127 21.38 0.38 -6.33
N GLU A 128 21.86 -0.39 -7.32
CA GLU A 128 23.15 -0.13 -7.94
C GLU A 128 23.08 1.16 -8.75
N VAL A 129 24.10 2.00 -8.59
CA VAL A 129 24.23 3.27 -9.31
C VAL A 129 25.53 3.24 -10.09
N LYS A 130 25.46 3.55 -11.37
CA LYS A 130 26.66 3.70 -12.21
C LYS A 130 27.46 4.91 -11.72
N GLU A 131 28.78 4.81 -11.82
CA GLU A 131 29.69 5.87 -11.37
C GLU A 131 29.39 7.22 -12.02
N SER A 132 29.00 7.22 -13.30
CA SER A 132 28.57 8.43 -14.01
C SER A 132 27.31 9.06 -13.42
N GLN A 133 26.37 8.26 -12.94
CA GLN A 133 25.15 8.73 -12.28
C GLN A 133 25.44 9.27 -10.88
N LEU A 134 26.41 8.65 -10.19
CA LEU A 134 26.82 9.10 -8.86
C LEU A 134 27.35 10.53 -8.87
N LYS A 135 28.10 10.91 -9.90
CA LYS A 135 28.61 12.27 -10.07
C LYS A 135 27.48 13.30 -10.21
N ASP A 136 26.40 12.93 -10.87
CA ASP A 136 25.24 13.81 -11.04
C ASP A 136 24.46 14.00 -9.74
N LEU A 137 24.44 12.98 -8.87
CA LEU A 137 23.76 13.06 -7.58
C LEU A 137 24.46 13.94 -6.55
N ILE A 138 25.75 14.14 -6.66
CA ILE A 138 26.54 14.90 -5.69
C ILE A 138 26.88 16.35 -6.13
N LYS A 139 26.38 16.76 -7.26
CA LYS A 139 26.52 18.14 -7.75
C LYS A 139 25.60 19.12 -7.04
#